data_52f0e47cb2b56677bbac6349032b7d0a
#
_entry.id   52f0e47cb2b56677bbac6349032b7d0a
#
_cell.length_a   1.000
_cell.length_b   1.000
_cell.length_c   1.000
_cell.angle_alpha   90.00
_cell.angle_beta   90.00
_cell.angle_gamma   90.00
#
_symmetry.space_group_name_H-M   'P 1'
#
loop_
_entity.id
_entity.type
_entity.pdbx_description
1 polymer ?
#
loop_
_entity_poly.entity_id
_entity_poly.type
_entity_poly.pdbx_seq_one_letter_code
_entity_poly.pdbx_strand_id
1 'polypeptide(L)'
;MDAGRHPLIEVITNAEITGCEGGPGDFTVTVRKNPRYVGDECVACGLCVDHCPQVGGNEFDMGLKARKAIYRPFPQSVPATYVIDSDACLNFMPHLDQRQKKRLDKMAKFKRKIDPNYPPN
;
A
#
# COMPACT_ATOMS: atom_id res chain seq x y z
N MET A 1 -16.19 -8.84 -11.88
CA MET A 1 -15.95 -7.47 -11.37
C MET A 1 -17.23 -6.65 -11.14
N ASP A 2 -18.37 -7.27 -11.31
CA ASP A 2 -19.67 -6.57 -11.23
C ASP A 2 -20.00 -6.12 -9.80
N ALA A 3 -19.66 -6.92 -8.79
CA ALA A 3 -19.86 -6.54 -7.38
C ALA A 3 -19.16 -5.22 -6.98
N GLY A 4 -17.95 -4.98 -7.46
CA GLY A 4 -17.20 -3.76 -7.13
C GLY A 4 -17.72 -2.48 -7.80
N ARG A 5 -18.68 -2.61 -8.72
CA ARG A 5 -19.34 -1.49 -9.42
C ARG A 5 -20.80 -1.35 -9.05
N HIS A 6 -21.34 -2.29 -8.28
CA HIS A 6 -22.75 -2.31 -7.93
C HIS A 6 -23.05 -1.26 -6.86
N PRO A 7 -24.03 -0.36 -7.07
CA PRO A 7 -24.29 0.77 -6.17
C PRO A 7 -24.75 0.39 -4.75
N LEU A 8 -25.28 -0.84 -4.60
CA LEU A 8 -25.76 -1.36 -3.32
C LEU A 8 -24.76 -2.31 -2.63
N ILE A 9 -23.54 -2.46 -3.19
CA ILE A 9 -22.51 -3.31 -2.60
C ILE A 9 -21.30 -2.45 -2.23
N GLU A 10 -21.01 -2.40 -0.92
CA GLU A 10 -19.78 -1.81 -0.41
C GLU A 10 -18.70 -2.88 -0.28
N VAL A 11 -17.56 -2.67 -0.93
CA VAL A 11 -16.42 -3.59 -0.87
C VAL A 11 -15.38 -3.02 0.09
N ILE A 12 -15.29 -3.60 1.27
CA ILE A 12 -14.27 -3.24 2.27
C ILE A 12 -13.04 -4.11 2.03
N THR A 13 -11.95 -3.49 1.59
CA THR A 13 -10.69 -4.19 1.31
C THR A 13 -9.59 -3.76 2.27
N ASN A 14 -8.50 -4.54 2.33
CA ASN A 14 -7.42 -4.36 3.30
C ASN A 14 -7.96 -4.40 4.74
N ALA A 15 -8.87 -5.35 4.99
CA ALA A 15 -9.59 -5.45 6.25
C ALA A 15 -9.64 -6.91 6.74
N GLU A 16 -9.70 -7.06 8.04
CA GLU A 16 -9.77 -8.35 8.72
C GLU A 16 -10.97 -8.39 9.66
N ILE A 17 -11.67 -9.51 9.69
CA ILE A 17 -12.72 -9.75 10.67
C ILE A 17 -12.04 -10.14 11.99
N THR A 18 -12.24 -9.33 13.03
CA THR A 18 -11.64 -9.54 14.35
C THR A 18 -12.61 -10.18 15.35
N GLY A 19 -13.91 -10.10 15.09
CA GLY A 19 -14.92 -10.71 15.95
C GLY A 19 -16.25 -10.86 15.22
N CYS A 20 -17.01 -11.86 15.64
CA CYS A 20 -18.36 -12.09 15.18
C CYS A 20 -19.17 -12.58 16.37
N GLU A 21 -20.22 -11.84 16.73
CA GLU A 21 -21.10 -12.13 17.85
C GLU A 21 -22.55 -12.14 17.37
N GLY A 22 -23.42 -12.87 18.09
CA GLY A 22 -24.83 -12.95 17.78
C GLY A 22 -25.30 -14.33 17.33
N GLY A 23 -26.47 -14.39 16.73
CA GLY A 23 -27.13 -15.59 16.25
C GLY A 23 -27.76 -15.43 14.86
N PRO A 24 -28.33 -16.51 14.30
CA PRO A 24 -28.97 -16.46 12.99
C PRO A 24 -30.00 -15.33 12.88
N GLY A 25 -29.75 -14.40 11.97
CA GLY A 25 -30.60 -13.23 11.74
C GLY A 25 -30.17 -11.94 12.47
N ASP A 26 -29.21 -12.03 13.43
CA ASP A 26 -28.70 -10.85 14.18
C ASP A 26 -27.22 -11.06 14.53
N PHE A 27 -26.35 -10.86 13.54
CA PHE A 27 -24.91 -10.92 13.72
C PHE A 27 -24.29 -9.54 13.79
N THR A 28 -23.43 -9.34 14.81
CA THR A 28 -22.56 -8.18 14.89
C THR A 28 -21.14 -8.58 14.52
N VAL A 29 -20.63 -8.00 13.44
CA VAL A 29 -19.28 -8.31 12.93
C VAL A 29 -18.36 -7.12 13.18
N THR A 30 -17.26 -7.35 13.88
CA THR A 30 -16.20 -6.35 14.09
C THR A 30 -15.15 -6.50 13.01
N VAL A 31 -14.92 -5.42 12.25
CA VAL A 31 -13.96 -5.38 11.14
C VAL A 31 -12.87 -4.37 11.44
N ARG A 32 -11.62 -4.82 11.40
CA ARG A 32 -10.44 -3.95 11.47
C ARG A 32 -9.98 -3.63 10.06
N LYS A 33 -10.06 -2.35 9.68
CA LYS A 33 -9.55 -1.86 8.39
C LYS A 33 -8.12 -1.39 8.55
N ASN A 34 -7.18 -2.00 7.86
CA ASN A 34 -5.79 -1.61 7.85
C ASN A 34 -5.59 -0.38 6.95
N PRO A 35 -4.74 0.60 7.34
CA PRO A 35 -4.51 1.79 6.55
C PRO A 35 -3.74 1.43 5.26
N ARG A 36 -4.09 2.07 4.17
CA ARG A 36 -3.38 1.92 2.88
C ARG A 36 -2.22 2.89 2.73
N TYR A 37 -2.25 3.99 3.46
CA TYR A 37 -1.31 5.12 3.36
C TYR A 37 -1.26 5.77 1.96
N VAL A 38 -2.27 5.52 1.14
CA VAL A 38 -2.48 6.12 -0.18
C VAL A 38 -3.89 6.69 -0.21
N GLY A 39 -4.03 7.93 -0.66
CA GLY A 39 -5.32 8.61 -0.71
C GLY A 39 -6.28 7.98 -1.72
N ASP A 40 -7.57 8.25 -1.54
CA ASP A 40 -8.64 7.73 -2.39
C ASP A 40 -8.60 8.32 -3.82
N GLU A 41 -7.87 9.41 -4.02
CA GLU A 41 -7.61 10.04 -5.33
C GLU A 41 -6.65 9.25 -6.22
N CYS A 42 -6.13 8.10 -5.74
CA CYS A 42 -5.19 7.29 -6.48
C CYS A 42 -5.81 6.73 -7.76
N VAL A 43 -5.26 7.14 -8.90
CA VAL A 43 -5.68 6.67 -10.24
C VAL A 43 -4.88 5.45 -10.73
N ALA A 44 -4.08 4.84 -9.87
CA ALA A 44 -3.28 3.65 -10.18
C ALA A 44 -2.32 3.80 -11.39
N CYS A 45 -1.78 4.98 -11.64
CA CYS A 45 -0.90 5.28 -12.78
C CYS A 45 0.47 4.57 -12.72
N GLY A 46 0.92 4.11 -11.55
CA GLY A 46 2.16 3.33 -11.40
C GLY A 46 3.42 4.16 -11.13
N LEU A 47 3.43 5.46 -11.32
CA LEU A 47 4.61 6.32 -11.14
C LEU A 47 5.28 6.18 -9.75
N CYS A 48 4.49 5.97 -8.71
CA CYS A 48 5.01 5.78 -7.36
C CYS A 48 5.86 4.50 -7.21
N VAL A 49 5.57 3.46 -7.99
CA VAL A 49 6.32 2.20 -7.99
C VAL A 49 7.71 2.41 -8.58
N ASP A 50 7.81 3.17 -9.68
CA ASP A 50 9.08 3.43 -10.36
C ASP A 50 10.04 4.23 -9.46
N HIS A 51 9.47 5.10 -8.63
CA HIS A 51 10.25 5.93 -7.71
C HIS A 51 10.57 5.25 -6.36
N CYS A 52 9.91 4.14 -6.02
CA CYS A 52 10.16 3.44 -4.76
C CYS A 52 11.49 2.66 -4.82
N PRO A 53 12.46 2.95 -3.95
CA PRO A 53 13.74 2.24 -3.96
C PRO A 53 13.66 0.86 -3.29
N GLN A 54 12.67 0.65 -2.43
CA GLN A 54 12.56 -0.54 -1.59
C GLN A 54 11.93 -1.71 -2.35
N VAL A 55 12.53 -2.90 -2.19
CA VAL A 55 12.11 -4.15 -2.83
C VAL A 55 11.94 -5.21 -1.76
N GLY A 56 10.86 -5.95 -1.81
CA GLY A 56 10.55 -7.09 -0.95
C GLY A 56 9.93 -8.25 -1.73
N GLY A 57 9.67 -9.35 -1.05
CA GLY A 57 8.93 -10.48 -1.64
C GLY A 57 7.47 -10.10 -1.90
N ASN A 58 6.90 -10.67 -2.96
CA ASN A 58 5.48 -10.52 -3.25
C ASN A 58 4.68 -11.63 -2.59
N GLU A 59 3.82 -11.29 -1.66
CA GLU A 59 2.99 -12.26 -0.92
C GLU A 59 1.96 -12.95 -1.81
N PHE A 60 1.47 -12.26 -2.84
CA PHE A 60 0.47 -12.80 -3.76
C PHE A 60 0.97 -14.02 -4.54
N ASP A 61 2.26 -14.10 -4.84
CA ASP A 61 2.89 -15.22 -5.53
C ASP A 61 3.88 -16.00 -4.65
N MET A 62 3.63 -16.00 -3.34
CA MET A 62 4.44 -16.75 -2.35
C MET A 62 5.92 -16.33 -2.33
N GLY A 63 6.22 -15.09 -2.71
CA GLY A 63 7.57 -14.56 -2.75
C GLY A 63 8.40 -14.90 -4.01
N LEU A 64 7.78 -15.54 -5.01
CA LEU A 64 8.45 -15.90 -6.27
C LEU A 64 8.87 -14.67 -7.09
N LYS A 65 8.16 -13.56 -6.95
CA LYS A 65 8.50 -12.28 -7.56
C LYS A 65 8.80 -11.23 -6.51
N ALA A 66 9.58 -10.24 -6.91
CA ALA A 66 9.80 -9.07 -6.08
C ALA A 66 8.72 -8.01 -6.32
N ARG A 67 8.31 -7.32 -5.26
CA ARG A 67 7.45 -6.14 -5.31
C ARG A 67 8.10 -4.95 -4.60
N LYS A 68 7.64 -3.76 -4.90
CA LYS A 68 8.04 -2.53 -4.19
C LYS A 68 7.29 -2.40 -2.87
N ALA A 69 7.78 -1.58 -1.94
CA ALA A 69 7.05 -1.26 -0.71
C ALA A 69 5.72 -0.56 -0.99
N ILE A 70 5.65 0.23 -2.05
CA ILE A 70 4.37 0.69 -2.62
C ILE A 70 4.00 -0.21 -3.78
N TYR A 71 2.83 -0.85 -3.71
CA TYR A 71 2.44 -1.88 -4.65
C TYR A 71 0.93 -1.97 -4.82
N ARG A 72 0.53 -2.70 -5.83
CA ARG A 72 -0.83 -3.20 -6.02
C ARG A 72 -0.75 -4.72 -6.08
N PRO A 73 -1.60 -5.46 -5.35
CA PRO A 73 -1.48 -6.92 -5.24
C PRO A 73 -1.50 -7.62 -6.61
N PHE A 74 -2.41 -7.21 -7.49
CA PHE A 74 -2.52 -7.70 -8.86
C PHE A 74 -3.26 -6.68 -9.74
N PRO A 75 -3.11 -6.76 -11.08
CA PRO A 75 -3.63 -5.73 -11.99
C PRO A 75 -5.14 -5.49 -11.93
N GLN A 76 -5.93 -6.50 -11.58
CA GLN A 76 -7.40 -6.45 -11.53
C GLN A 76 -7.94 -6.20 -10.11
N SER A 77 -7.10 -5.75 -9.18
CA SER A 77 -7.54 -5.47 -7.80
C SER A 77 -8.64 -4.42 -7.75
N VAL A 78 -9.59 -4.62 -6.83
CA VAL A 78 -10.70 -3.68 -6.57
C VAL A 78 -10.62 -3.26 -5.10
N PRO A 79 -10.58 -1.95 -4.83
CA PRO A 79 -10.39 -0.84 -5.75
C PRO A 79 -9.00 -0.86 -6.43
N ALA A 80 -8.89 -0.22 -7.60
CA ALA A 80 -7.64 -0.11 -8.34
C ALA A 80 -6.75 0.97 -7.73
N THR A 81 -6.33 0.78 -6.47
CA THR A 81 -5.47 1.71 -5.74
C THR A 81 -4.20 1.02 -5.27
N TYR A 82 -3.16 1.79 -5.03
CA TYR A 82 -1.93 1.30 -4.43
C TYR A 82 -2.06 1.19 -2.90
N VAL A 83 -1.17 0.40 -2.32
CA VAL A 83 -1.02 0.22 -0.87
C VAL A 83 0.45 0.37 -0.54
N ILE A 84 0.76 1.00 0.58
CA ILE A 84 2.12 1.05 1.12
C ILE A 84 2.23 0.00 2.22
N ASP A 85 3.18 -0.90 2.06
CA ASP A 85 3.60 -1.84 3.08
C ASP A 85 4.42 -1.08 4.13
N SER A 86 3.85 -0.86 5.32
CA SER A 86 4.50 -0.12 6.41
C SER A 86 5.77 -0.81 6.91
N ASP A 87 5.81 -2.14 6.85
CA ASP A 87 6.93 -2.93 7.35
C ASP A 87 8.12 -2.91 6.38
N ALA A 88 7.83 -2.78 5.09
CA ALA A 88 8.85 -2.66 4.05
C ALA A 88 9.22 -1.21 3.73
N CYS A 89 8.36 -0.24 4.02
CA CYS A 89 8.57 1.15 3.63
C CYS A 89 9.61 1.84 4.50
N LEU A 90 10.63 2.42 3.87
CA LEU A 90 11.72 3.11 4.56
C LEU A 90 11.25 4.28 5.45
N ASN A 91 10.15 4.93 5.12
CA ASN A 91 9.60 6.03 5.92
C ASN A 91 8.92 5.55 7.20
N PHE A 92 8.41 4.33 7.21
CA PHE A 92 7.73 3.73 8.37
C PHE A 92 8.66 2.88 9.23
N MET A 93 9.85 2.54 8.75
CA MET A 93 10.81 1.75 9.53
C MET A 93 11.37 2.58 10.71
N PRO A 94 11.02 2.25 11.95
CA PRO A 94 11.52 2.97 13.14
C PRO A 94 13.02 2.76 13.37
N HIS A 95 13.62 1.75 12.76
CA HIS A 95 14.99 1.30 13.00
C HIS A 95 16.01 1.74 11.95
N LEU A 96 15.66 2.66 11.05
CA LEU A 96 16.65 3.24 10.16
C LEU A 96 17.71 3.98 10.97
N ASP A 97 18.92 3.42 11.01
CA ASP A 97 20.09 4.09 11.54
C ASP A 97 20.24 5.48 10.88
N GLN A 98 20.69 6.46 11.66
CA GLN A 98 20.90 7.83 11.17
C GLN A 98 21.75 7.89 9.89
N ARG A 99 22.66 6.90 9.70
CA ARG A 99 23.48 6.76 8.51
C ARG A 99 22.64 6.39 7.28
N GLN A 100 21.65 5.50 7.44
CA GLN A 100 20.74 5.09 6.38
C GLN A 100 19.79 6.23 6.00
N LYS A 101 19.25 6.97 6.98
CA LYS A 101 18.45 8.19 6.75
C LYS A 101 19.24 9.23 5.95
N LYS A 102 20.49 9.51 6.34
CA LYS A 102 21.37 10.43 5.60
C LYS A 102 21.66 9.98 4.17
N ARG A 103 21.79 8.67 3.92
CA ARG A 103 21.96 8.11 2.57
C ARG A 103 20.71 8.33 1.72
N LEU A 104 19.53 8.07 2.28
CA LEU A 104 18.26 8.28 1.59
C LEU A 104 18.03 9.74 1.26
N ASP A 105 18.28 10.65 2.21
CA ASP A 105 18.21 12.11 1.97
C ASP A 105 19.16 12.56 0.87
N LYS A 106 20.37 12.01 0.84
CA LYS A 106 21.35 12.30 -0.22
C LYS A 106 20.88 11.81 -1.58
N MET A 107 20.29 10.61 -1.64
CA MET A 107 19.70 10.05 -2.87
C MET A 107 18.47 10.83 -3.33
N ALA A 108 17.60 11.24 -2.42
CA ALA A 108 16.44 12.07 -2.73
C ALA A 108 16.85 13.46 -3.25
N LYS A 109 17.86 14.09 -2.63
CA LYS A 109 18.45 15.36 -3.11
C LYS A 109 19.06 15.21 -4.50
N PHE A 110 19.73 14.09 -4.78
CA PHE A 110 20.30 13.82 -6.09
C PHE A 110 19.20 13.63 -7.15
N LYS A 111 18.15 12.87 -6.83
CA LYS A 111 16.99 12.68 -7.72
C LYS A 111 16.29 14.00 -8.04
N ARG A 112 16.08 14.89 -7.06
CA ARG A 112 15.51 16.23 -7.29
C ARG A 112 16.40 17.13 -8.16
N LYS A 113 17.70 16.91 -8.16
CA LYS A 113 18.61 17.63 -9.03
C LYS A 113 18.46 17.21 -10.50
N ILE A 114 18.08 15.94 -10.73
CA ILE A 114 17.84 15.38 -12.07
C ILE A 114 16.40 15.66 -12.52
N ASP A 115 15.43 15.56 -11.60
CA ASP A 115 14.01 15.82 -11.84
C ASP A 115 13.49 16.84 -10.82
N PRO A 116 13.32 18.12 -11.23
CA PRO A 116 12.82 19.18 -10.35
C PRO A 116 11.41 18.95 -9.80
N ASN A 117 10.62 18.10 -10.47
CA ASN A 117 9.26 17.74 -10.05
C ASN A 117 9.22 16.54 -9.08
N TYR A 118 10.37 16.01 -8.69
CA TYR A 118 10.41 14.91 -7.73
C TYR A 118 9.86 15.38 -6.37
N PRO A 119 8.81 14.71 -5.82
CA PRO A 119 8.13 15.18 -4.62
C PRO A 119 9.08 15.26 -3.41
N PRO A 120 8.85 16.19 -2.49
CA PRO A 120 9.53 16.21 -1.20
C PRO A 120 9.18 14.97 -0.40
N ASN A 121 10.14 14.46 0.36
CA ASN A 121 9.92 13.36 1.33
C ASN A 121 9.04 13.86 2.48
#